data_e779e6632e35d907eb3e5c7710b57443
#
_entry.id   e779e6632e35d907eb3e5c7710b57443
#
_cell.length_a   1.000
_cell.length_b   1.000
_cell.length_c   1.000
_cell.angle_alpha   90.00
_cell.angle_beta   90.00
_cell.angle_gamma   90.00
#
_symmetry.space_group_name_H-M   'P 1'
#
loop_
_entity.id
_entity.type
_entity.pdbx_description
1 polymer ?
#
loop_
_entity_poly.entity_id
_entity_poly.type
_entity_poly.pdbx_seq_one_letter_code
_entity_poly.pdbx_strand_id
1 'polypeptide(L)'
;TEIQREANQRFQFSAKKTLSLVQSLYETHKIVSYPRTDSKYLTTDMKGTMKERLQAIADFSPEVKGYLKNGAVVKQQKVFQNAKVTDHHGLIPTEQRPRYEKLSNDEQKIYQMIVQRFLGLFAEPNQTKQTKVTVAFGKETFVFHQNKVVVAGWKTTAEQPLSTVQWQKGMTVAPNFTINKELTSPPKPLTEGTLLGKMEKHSLGTPATRAEIIEKL
;
A
#
# COMPACT_ATOMS: atom_id res chain seq x y z
N THR A 1 -11.73 -1.72 -1.86
CA THR A 1 -11.70 -1.05 -0.52
C THR A 1 -10.34 -0.41 -0.20
N GLU A 2 -9.21 -1.06 -0.48
CA GLU A 2 -7.88 -0.55 -0.13
C GLU A 2 -7.57 0.82 -0.75
N ILE A 3 -7.83 1.00 -2.06
CA ILE A 3 -7.61 2.28 -2.75
C ILE A 3 -8.45 3.42 -2.18
N GLN A 4 -9.69 3.13 -1.74
CA GLN A 4 -10.56 4.14 -1.12
C GLN A 4 -9.99 4.60 0.23
N ARG A 5 -9.46 3.69 1.04
CA ARG A 5 -8.80 4.00 2.32
C ARG A 5 -7.56 4.85 2.10
N GLU A 6 -6.72 4.47 1.14
CA GLU A 6 -5.48 5.19 0.84
C GLU A 6 -5.76 6.57 0.23
N ALA A 7 -6.74 6.70 -0.68
CA ALA A 7 -7.15 7.99 -1.24
C ALA A 7 -7.76 8.93 -0.18
N ASN A 8 -8.54 8.38 0.77
CA ASN A 8 -9.05 9.16 1.90
C ASN A 8 -7.91 9.69 2.78
N GLN A 9 -6.91 8.85 3.07
CA GLN A 9 -5.77 9.25 3.88
C GLN A 9 -4.89 10.29 3.19
N ARG A 10 -4.63 10.15 1.88
CA ARG A 10 -3.70 11.02 1.13
C ARG A 10 -4.34 12.31 0.64
N PHE A 11 -5.59 12.24 0.18
CA PHE A 11 -6.25 13.34 -0.55
C PHE A 11 -7.55 13.78 0.08
N GLN A 12 -7.97 13.16 1.19
CA GLN A 12 -9.26 13.40 1.84
C GLN A 12 -10.45 13.13 0.90
N PHE A 13 -10.26 12.25 -0.09
CA PHE A 13 -11.37 11.86 -0.97
C PHE A 13 -12.35 10.96 -0.21
N SER A 14 -13.64 11.20 -0.42
CA SER A 14 -14.67 10.30 0.10
C SER A 14 -14.60 8.93 -0.58
N ALA A 15 -15.12 7.92 0.08
CA ALA A 15 -15.22 6.56 -0.46
C ALA A 15 -15.98 6.53 -1.80
N LYS A 16 -17.08 7.30 -1.88
CA LYS A 16 -17.90 7.43 -3.10
C LYS A 16 -17.14 8.13 -4.21
N LYS A 17 -16.49 9.27 -3.92
CA LYS A 17 -15.68 10.00 -4.92
C LYS A 17 -14.59 9.09 -5.49
N THR A 18 -13.86 8.39 -4.63
CA THR A 18 -12.80 7.48 -5.08
C THR A 18 -13.35 6.37 -5.96
N LEU A 19 -14.49 5.76 -5.59
CA LEU A 19 -15.13 4.72 -6.39
C LEU A 19 -15.54 5.25 -7.78
N SER A 20 -16.14 6.43 -7.85
CA SER A 20 -16.52 7.08 -9.11
C SER A 20 -15.32 7.34 -10.01
N LEU A 21 -14.20 7.85 -9.45
CA LEU A 21 -12.97 8.09 -10.21
C LEU A 21 -12.39 6.78 -10.77
N VAL A 22 -12.31 5.73 -9.96
CA VAL A 22 -11.81 4.42 -10.46
C VAL A 22 -12.75 3.82 -11.50
N GLN A 23 -14.07 4.00 -11.32
CA GLN A 23 -15.07 3.57 -12.31
C GLN A 23 -14.88 4.29 -13.66
N SER A 24 -14.61 5.60 -13.63
CA SER A 24 -14.30 6.38 -14.85
C SER A 24 -13.01 5.88 -15.53
N LEU A 25 -11.95 5.63 -14.76
CA LEU A 25 -10.70 5.05 -15.28
C LEU A 25 -10.92 3.68 -15.96
N TYR A 26 -11.86 2.89 -15.44
CA TYR A 26 -12.22 1.59 -15.98
C TYR A 26 -13.17 1.68 -17.20
N GLU A 27 -14.29 2.41 -17.09
CA GLU A 27 -15.35 2.40 -18.11
C GLU A 27 -15.05 3.35 -19.26
N THR A 28 -14.58 4.56 -18.96
CA THR A 28 -14.35 5.61 -19.97
C THR A 28 -12.95 5.50 -20.56
N HIS A 29 -11.92 5.42 -19.70
CA HIS A 29 -10.53 5.45 -20.14
C HIS A 29 -9.96 4.06 -20.45
N LYS A 30 -10.54 2.98 -19.92
CA LYS A 30 -10.11 1.58 -20.13
C LYS A 30 -8.68 1.27 -19.67
N ILE A 31 -8.11 2.08 -18.77
CA ILE A 31 -6.70 2.01 -18.36
C ILE A 31 -6.46 1.29 -17.02
N VAL A 32 -7.51 0.81 -16.38
CA VAL A 32 -7.42 -0.04 -15.17
C VAL A 32 -8.34 -1.25 -15.30
N SER A 33 -8.04 -2.31 -14.54
CA SER A 33 -8.90 -3.50 -14.44
C SER A 33 -10.16 -3.21 -13.62
N TYR A 34 -11.05 -4.19 -13.50
CA TYR A 34 -12.34 -4.04 -12.82
C TYR A 34 -12.19 -3.55 -11.38
N PRO A 35 -12.84 -2.42 -11.00
CA PRO A 35 -12.55 -1.73 -9.75
C PRO A 35 -13.22 -2.29 -8.49
N ARG A 36 -14.34 -3.03 -8.64
CA ARG A 36 -15.12 -3.52 -7.51
C ARG A 36 -14.62 -4.88 -7.04
N THR A 37 -13.39 -4.90 -6.53
CA THR A 37 -12.74 -6.10 -6.02
C THR A 37 -12.12 -5.85 -4.64
N ASP A 38 -12.17 -6.83 -3.76
CA ASP A 38 -11.39 -6.87 -2.52
C ASP A 38 -10.13 -7.74 -2.67
N SER A 39 -9.94 -8.41 -3.82
CA SER A 39 -8.74 -9.20 -4.07
C SER A 39 -7.50 -8.31 -4.18
N LYS A 40 -6.42 -8.76 -3.56
CA LYS A 40 -5.07 -8.17 -3.65
C LYS A 40 -4.14 -9.04 -4.50
N TYR A 41 -4.70 -10.06 -5.14
CA TYR A 41 -3.96 -11.08 -5.87
C TYR A 41 -4.31 -11.09 -7.35
N LEU A 42 -3.39 -11.62 -8.13
CA LEU A 42 -3.50 -11.80 -9.57
C LEU A 42 -3.56 -13.30 -9.89
N THR A 43 -4.10 -13.63 -11.03
CA THR A 43 -4.08 -15.01 -11.55
C THR A 43 -2.76 -15.31 -12.25
N THR A 44 -2.37 -16.57 -12.30
CA THR A 44 -1.06 -16.99 -12.84
C THR A 44 -0.93 -16.78 -14.34
N ASP A 45 -2.03 -16.81 -15.09
CA ASP A 45 -2.09 -16.52 -16.53
C ASP A 45 -1.73 -15.06 -16.84
N MET A 46 -1.97 -14.15 -15.92
CA MET A 46 -1.62 -12.72 -16.09
C MET A 46 -0.10 -12.46 -16.13
N LYS A 47 0.73 -13.44 -15.75
CA LYS A 47 2.20 -13.28 -15.82
C LYS A 47 2.67 -12.89 -17.22
N GLY A 48 2.05 -13.46 -18.26
CA GLY A 48 2.37 -13.18 -19.65
C GLY A 48 2.14 -11.73 -20.08
N THR A 49 1.16 -11.06 -19.49
CA THR A 49 0.75 -9.69 -19.87
C THR A 49 1.48 -8.58 -19.09
N MET A 50 2.30 -8.92 -18.10
CA MET A 50 2.96 -7.92 -17.24
C MET A 50 3.88 -6.97 -18.01
N LYS A 51 4.58 -7.47 -19.03
CA LYS A 51 5.47 -6.66 -19.89
C LYS A 51 4.68 -5.64 -20.70
N GLU A 52 3.55 -6.04 -21.27
CA GLU A 52 2.69 -5.16 -22.08
C GLU A 52 2.07 -4.06 -21.21
N ARG A 53 1.63 -4.39 -20.00
CA ARG A 53 1.14 -3.41 -19.01
C ARG A 53 2.22 -2.41 -18.61
N LEU A 54 3.46 -2.85 -18.41
CA LEU A 54 4.59 -1.94 -18.18
C LEU A 54 4.84 -1.03 -19.39
N GLN A 55 4.77 -1.56 -20.61
CA GLN A 55 4.94 -0.77 -21.83
C GLN A 55 3.86 0.31 -21.96
N ALA A 56 2.63 -0.01 -21.60
CA ALA A 56 1.52 0.95 -21.63
C ALA A 56 1.75 2.17 -20.73
N ILE A 57 2.45 1.99 -19.62
CA ILE A 57 2.76 3.05 -18.64
C ILE A 57 4.21 3.57 -18.73
N ALA A 58 4.92 3.30 -19.84
CA ALA A 58 6.34 3.61 -19.97
C ALA A 58 6.67 5.11 -19.80
N ASP A 59 5.74 5.99 -20.13
CA ASP A 59 5.92 7.44 -19.99
C ASP A 59 5.60 7.96 -18.59
N PHE A 60 5.08 7.09 -17.72
CA PHE A 60 4.65 7.49 -16.36
C PHE A 60 5.83 7.73 -15.43
N SER A 61 6.86 6.88 -15.49
CA SER A 61 8.02 6.96 -14.61
C SER A 61 9.29 6.47 -15.31
N PRO A 62 10.44 7.14 -15.11
CA PRO A 62 11.73 6.67 -15.61
C PRO A 62 12.09 5.24 -15.17
N GLU A 63 11.62 4.80 -14.00
CA GLU A 63 11.84 3.46 -13.44
C GLU A 63 11.29 2.36 -14.36
N VAL A 64 10.19 2.62 -15.06
CA VAL A 64 9.57 1.66 -15.98
C VAL A 64 10.55 1.21 -17.06
N LYS A 65 11.34 2.15 -17.60
CA LYS A 65 12.38 1.84 -18.61
C LYS A 65 13.41 0.86 -18.06
N GLY A 66 13.78 1.01 -16.78
CA GLY A 66 14.68 0.08 -16.08
C GLY A 66 14.08 -1.32 -15.95
N TYR A 67 12.81 -1.42 -15.53
CA TYR A 67 12.13 -2.70 -15.43
C TYR A 67 11.95 -3.40 -16.79
N LEU A 68 11.64 -2.66 -17.83
CA LEU A 68 11.54 -3.20 -19.21
C LEU A 68 12.88 -3.71 -19.72
N LYS A 69 13.99 -2.96 -19.50
CA LYS A 69 15.35 -3.37 -19.87
C LYS A 69 15.76 -4.66 -19.17
N ASN A 70 15.31 -4.87 -17.93
CA ASN A 70 15.56 -6.07 -17.13
C ASN A 70 14.53 -7.19 -17.38
N GLY A 71 13.82 -7.18 -18.51
CA GLY A 71 12.90 -8.25 -18.93
C GLY A 71 11.53 -8.21 -18.25
N ALA A 72 11.17 -7.13 -17.58
CA ALA A 72 9.87 -6.96 -16.91
C ALA A 72 9.56 -8.08 -15.87
N VAL A 73 10.59 -8.53 -15.16
CA VAL A 73 10.49 -9.63 -14.18
C VAL A 73 9.77 -9.16 -12.92
N VAL A 74 8.63 -9.76 -12.61
CA VAL A 74 7.91 -9.53 -11.35
C VAL A 74 8.72 -10.14 -10.20
N LYS A 75 9.17 -9.32 -9.26
CA LYS A 75 9.92 -9.75 -8.05
C LYS A 75 8.99 -10.28 -6.96
N GLN A 76 7.78 -9.73 -6.85
CA GLN A 76 6.79 -10.09 -5.85
C GLN A 76 5.94 -11.28 -6.31
N GLN A 77 6.55 -12.46 -6.57
CA GLN A 77 5.87 -13.64 -7.13
C GLN A 77 4.67 -14.11 -6.29
N LYS A 78 4.64 -13.82 -5.00
CA LYS A 78 3.52 -14.17 -4.09
C LYS A 78 2.20 -13.45 -4.42
N VAL A 79 2.21 -12.47 -5.33
CA VAL A 79 0.99 -11.82 -5.81
C VAL A 79 0.14 -12.76 -6.68
N PHE A 80 0.75 -13.73 -7.35
CA PHE A 80 0.05 -14.68 -8.21
C PHE A 80 -0.48 -15.87 -7.42
N GLN A 81 -1.77 -15.82 -7.07
CA GLN A 81 -2.42 -16.86 -6.28
C GLN A 81 -3.87 -17.05 -6.74
N ASN A 82 -4.10 -18.01 -7.65
CA ASN A 82 -5.44 -18.28 -8.20
C ASN A 82 -6.48 -18.55 -7.11
N ALA A 83 -6.13 -19.31 -6.06
CA ALA A 83 -7.04 -19.62 -4.97
C ALA A 83 -7.53 -18.41 -4.15
N LYS A 84 -6.88 -17.25 -4.29
CA LYS A 84 -7.24 -15.99 -3.62
C LYS A 84 -7.88 -14.96 -4.57
N VAL A 85 -8.12 -15.36 -5.78
CA VAL A 85 -8.90 -14.59 -6.76
C VAL A 85 -10.23 -15.31 -6.92
N THR A 86 -11.30 -14.66 -6.45
CA THR A 86 -12.66 -15.19 -6.59
C THR A 86 -13.25 -14.76 -7.94
N ASP A 87 -14.06 -13.72 -7.94
CA ASP A 87 -14.71 -13.22 -9.16
C ASP A 87 -13.79 -12.31 -9.98
N HIS A 88 -12.99 -11.48 -9.30
CA HIS A 88 -12.09 -10.51 -9.91
C HIS A 88 -10.74 -10.47 -9.23
N HIS A 89 -9.68 -10.30 -10.04
CA HIS A 89 -8.32 -10.09 -9.54
C HIS A 89 -8.12 -8.67 -8.99
N GLY A 90 -6.99 -8.42 -8.38
CA GLY A 90 -6.61 -7.11 -7.85
C GLY A 90 -6.58 -6.02 -8.93
N LEU A 91 -6.81 -4.77 -8.50
CA LEU A 91 -6.83 -3.60 -9.36
C LEU A 91 -5.42 -3.26 -9.86
N ILE A 92 -5.21 -3.29 -11.17
CA ILE A 92 -3.94 -2.99 -11.85
C ILE A 92 -4.18 -2.21 -13.14
N PRO A 93 -3.14 -1.55 -13.72
CA PRO A 93 -3.23 -0.98 -15.06
C PRO A 93 -3.51 -2.04 -16.12
N THR A 94 -4.20 -1.66 -17.20
CA THR A 94 -4.38 -2.48 -18.39
C THR A 94 -3.20 -2.30 -19.37
N GLU A 95 -3.27 -2.98 -20.50
CA GLU A 95 -2.35 -2.81 -21.63
C GLU A 95 -2.65 -1.55 -22.45
N GLN A 96 -3.75 -0.86 -22.13
CA GLN A 96 -4.14 0.38 -22.80
C GLN A 96 -3.25 1.55 -22.36
N ARG A 97 -2.63 2.24 -23.33
CA ARG A 97 -1.85 3.45 -23.05
C ARG A 97 -2.75 4.60 -22.59
N PRO A 98 -2.49 5.20 -21.41
CA PRO A 98 -3.29 6.31 -20.91
C PRO A 98 -3.08 7.58 -21.72
N ARG A 99 -4.17 8.33 -21.93
CA ARG A 99 -4.14 9.68 -22.48
C ARG A 99 -4.24 10.65 -21.33
N TYR A 100 -3.09 11.00 -20.72
CA TYR A 100 -3.04 11.80 -19.50
C TYR A 100 -3.73 13.16 -19.64
N GLU A 101 -3.67 13.76 -20.82
CA GLU A 101 -4.32 15.03 -21.14
C GLU A 101 -5.86 14.99 -21.06
N LYS A 102 -6.43 13.79 -21.09
CA LYS A 102 -7.88 13.54 -20.95
C LYS A 102 -8.33 13.20 -19.54
N LEU A 103 -7.39 12.98 -18.64
CA LEU A 103 -7.69 12.67 -17.25
C LEU A 103 -7.83 13.97 -16.45
N SER A 104 -8.88 14.07 -15.64
CA SER A 104 -8.97 15.10 -14.62
C SER A 104 -7.82 14.99 -13.59
N ASN A 105 -7.52 16.06 -12.89
CA ASN A 105 -6.47 16.07 -11.86
C ASN A 105 -6.70 14.96 -10.79
N ASP A 106 -7.95 14.71 -10.42
CA ASP A 106 -8.28 13.71 -9.42
C ASP A 106 -8.17 12.29 -9.97
N GLU A 107 -8.54 12.05 -11.22
CA GLU A 107 -8.29 10.77 -11.91
C GLU A 107 -6.80 10.49 -12.05
N GLN A 108 -5.99 11.51 -12.37
CA GLN A 108 -4.53 11.37 -12.41
C GLN A 108 -3.95 10.94 -11.07
N LYS A 109 -4.39 11.54 -9.94
CA LYS A 109 -3.97 11.15 -8.59
C LYS A 109 -4.29 9.68 -8.29
N ILE A 110 -5.52 9.25 -8.58
CA ILE A 110 -5.96 7.87 -8.37
C ILE A 110 -5.20 6.91 -9.28
N TYR A 111 -5.04 7.24 -10.56
CA TYR A 111 -4.29 6.42 -11.50
C TYR A 111 -2.82 6.28 -11.07
N GLN A 112 -2.22 7.36 -10.59
CA GLN A 112 -0.86 7.36 -10.05
C GLN A 112 -0.69 6.39 -8.86
N MET A 113 -1.66 6.35 -7.95
CA MET A 113 -1.63 5.39 -6.84
C MET A 113 -1.65 3.94 -7.34
N ILE A 114 -2.51 3.65 -8.32
CA ILE A 114 -2.63 2.30 -8.91
C ILE A 114 -1.33 1.91 -9.61
N VAL A 115 -0.75 2.81 -10.41
CA VAL A 115 0.52 2.57 -11.11
C VAL A 115 1.67 2.37 -10.13
N GLN A 116 1.80 3.22 -9.10
CA GLN A 116 2.86 3.07 -8.10
C GLN A 116 2.79 1.72 -7.39
N ARG A 117 1.56 1.27 -7.02
CA ARG A 117 1.38 -0.05 -6.42
C ARG A 117 1.75 -1.18 -7.39
N PHE A 118 1.39 -1.05 -8.66
CA PHE A 118 1.75 -2.00 -9.71
C PHE A 118 3.27 -2.07 -9.92
N LEU A 119 3.96 -0.94 -9.99
CA LEU A 119 5.43 -0.88 -10.10
C LEU A 119 6.12 -1.54 -8.91
N GLY A 120 5.54 -1.48 -7.73
CA GLY A 120 6.03 -2.19 -6.56
C GLY A 120 6.15 -3.71 -6.73
N LEU A 121 5.44 -4.31 -7.70
CA LEU A 121 5.57 -5.73 -8.04
C LEU A 121 6.92 -6.08 -8.67
N PHE A 122 7.56 -5.12 -9.33
CA PHE A 122 8.85 -5.27 -10.02
C PHE A 122 10.05 -4.85 -9.18
N ALA A 123 9.80 -4.10 -8.11
CA ALA A 123 10.83 -3.68 -7.17
C ALA A 123 11.25 -4.81 -6.23
N GLU A 124 12.48 -4.72 -5.70
CA GLU A 124 12.96 -5.66 -4.69
C GLU A 124 12.05 -5.65 -3.44
N PRO A 125 11.93 -6.77 -2.73
CA PRO A 125 11.22 -6.80 -1.47
C PRO A 125 11.81 -5.82 -0.45
N ASN A 126 10.94 -5.13 0.30
CA ASN A 126 11.40 -4.37 1.46
C ASN A 126 11.94 -5.34 2.52
N GLN A 127 13.16 -5.12 2.97
CA GLN A 127 13.80 -5.92 4.02
C GLN A 127 14.07 -5.05 5.24
N THR A 128 13.54 -5.45 6.38
CA THR A 128 13.73 -4.75 7.65
C THR A 128 14.31 -5.71 8.67
N LYS A 129 15.45 -5.33 9.26
CA LYS A 129 16.02 -6.04 10.42
C LYS A 129 15.34 -5.52 11.68
N GLN A 130 14.66 -6.42 12.41
CA GLN A 130 14.10 -6.12 13.72
C GLN A 130 15.03 -6.65 14.80
N THR A 131 15.44 -5.80 15.72
CA THR A 131 16.24 -6.16 16.89
C THR A 131 15.38 -5.95 18.13
N LYS A 132 15.13 -7.03 18.87
CA LYS A 132 14.54 -6.97 20.22
C LYS A 132 15.68 -6.77 21.20
N VAL A 133 15.64 -5.69 21.97
CA VAL A 133 16.63 -5.38 23.00
C VAL A 133 15.96 -5.54 24.35
N THR A 134 16.62 -6.28 25.23
CA THR A 134 16.20 -6.47 26.61
C THR A 134 17.31 -5.98 27.51
N VAL A 135 17.02 -5.00 28.34
CA VAL A 135 17.98 -4.37 29.27
C VAL A 135 17.51 -4.63 30.70
N ALA A 136 18.38 -5.19 31.53
CA ALA A 136 18.15 -5.33 32.97
C ALA A 136 18.69 -4.13 33.71
N PHE A 137 17.91 -3.54 34.59
CA PHE A 137 18.32 -2.43 35.46
C PHE A 137 17.82 -2.72 36.88
N GLY A 138 18.70 -3.14 37.75
CA GLY A 138 18.34 -3.63 39.08
C GLY A 138 17.43 -4.87 38.97
N LYS A 139 16.23 -4.80 39.54
CA LYS A 139 15.22 -5.86 39.48
C LYS A 139 14.25 -5.71 38.27
N GLU A 140 14.34 -4.61 37.55
CA GLU A 140 13.42 -4.29 36.45
C GLU A 140 14.03 -4.68 35.11
N THR A 141 13.14 -5.01 34.15
CA THR A 141 13.53 -5.37 32.81
C THR A 141 12.79 -4.49 31.80
N PHE A 142 13.55 -3.84 30.95
CA PHE A 142 13.01 -3.00 29.88
C PHE A 142 13.18 -3.70 28.54
N VAL A 143 12.13 -3.71 27.74
CA VAL A 143 12.13 -4.32 26.41
C VAL A 143 11.71 -3.28 25.37
N PHE A 144 12.50 -3.15 24.31
CA PHE A 144 12.15 -2.32 23.18
C PHE A 144 12.57 -2.96 21.86
N HIS A 145 12.00 -2.47 20.77
CA HIS A 145 12.28 -2.97 19.44
C HIS A 145 12.90 -1.88 18.58
N GLN A 146 14.00 -2.22 17.93
CA GLN A 146 14.65 -1.37 16.94
C GLN A 146 14.44 -1.98 15.56
N ASN A 147 13.90 -1.19 14.62
CA ASN A 147 13.72 -1.59 13.24
C ASN A 147 14.72 -0.82 12.36
N LYS A 148 15.50 -1.55 11.57
CA LYS A 148 16.43 -0.98 10.59
C LYS A 148 16.05 -1.46 9.20
N VAL A 149 15.76 -0.55 8.28
CA VAL A 149 15.56 -0.89 6.89
C VAL A 149 16.91 -1.27 6.28
N VAL A 150 17.02 -2.49 5.77
CA VAL A 150 18.21 -3.03 5.10
C VAL A 150 18.10 -2.81 3.60
N VAL A 151 16.92 -3.07 3.03
CA VAL A 151 16.59 -2.82 1.63
C VAL A 151 15.26 -2.09 1.58
N ALA A 152 15.24 -0.88 1.05
CA ALA A 152 14.01 -0.09 0.94
C ALA A 152 13.01 -0.79 0.01
N GLY A 153 13.50 -1.36 -1.08
CA GLY A 153 12.69 -2.10 -2.04
C GLY A 153 11.54 -1.26 -2.60
N TRP A 154 10.33 -1.82 -2.60
CA TRP A 154 9.13 -1.13 -3.09
C TRP A 154 8.64 0.03 -2.19
N LYS A 155 9.15 0.15 -0.96
CA LYS A 155 8.88 1.29 -0.08
C LYS A 155 9.91 2.39 -0.32
N THR A 156 9.60 3.35 -1.17
CA THR A 156 10.49 4.47 -1.49
C THR A 156 10.66 5.47 -0.36
N THR A 157 9.72 5.53 0.58
CA THR A 157 9.75 6.40 1.77
C THR A 157 10.04 5.55 3.01
N ALA A 158 11.22 4.97 3.10
CA ALA A 158 11.65 4.36 4.35
C ALA A 158 12.13 5.49 5.28
N GLU A 159 11.36 5.78 6.33
CA GLU A 159 11.86 6.57 7.45
C GLU A 159 13.12 5.89 7.98
N GLN A 160 14.23 6.61 7.96
CA GLN A 160 15.45 6.09 8.55
C GLN A 160 15.26 6.04 10.08
N PRO A 161 15.68 4.97 10.74
CA PRO A 161 15.55 4.88 12.18
C PRO A 161 16.36 6.00 12.83
N LEU A 162 15.75 6.67 13.79
CA LEU A 162 16.35 7.76 14.59
C LEU A 162 17.56 7.30 15.43
N SER A 163 17.78 5.99 15.59
CA SER A 163 18.84 5.44 16.40
C SER A 163 19.85 4.65 15.58
N THR A 164 21.12 5.02 15.70
CA THR A 164 22.27 4.33 15.07
C THR A 164 22.97 3.36 16.04
N VAL A 165 22.44 3.16 17.25
CA VAL A 165 23.06 2.30 18.25
C VAL A 165 23.09 0.85 17.78
N GLN A 166 24.28 0.25 17.75
CA GLN A 166 24.47 -1.18 17.49
C GLN A 166 24.48 -1.93 18.82
N TRP A 167 23.35 -2.56 19.13
CA TRP A 167 23.19 -3.32 20.35
C TRP A 167 23.92 -4.66 20.28
N GLN A 168 24.65 -4.99 21.36
CA GLN A 168 25.36 -6.26 21.52
C GLN A 168 25.02 -6.89 22.88
N LYS A 169 25.02 -8.22 22.95
CA LYS A 169 24.81 -8.96 24.20
C LYS A 169 25.93 -8.62 25.18
N GLY A 170 25.58 -8.28 26.43
CA GLY A 170 26.51 -7.92 27.46
C GLY A 170 26.97 -6.44 27.46
N MET A 171 26.41 -5.64 26.54
CA MET A 171 26.68 -4.20 26.54
C MET A 171 26.11 -3.54 27.78
N THR A 172 26.94 -2.75 28.47
CA THR A 172 26.50 -1.93 29.62
C THR A 172 26.09 -0.56 29.13
N VAL A 173 24.94 -0.09 29.61
CA VAL A 173 24.38 1.23 29.27
C VAL A 173 24.15 2.04 30.54
N ALA A 174 24.37 3.34 30.48
CA ALA A 174 23.99 4.28 31.52
C ALA A 174 22.65 4.92 31.13
N PRO A 175 21.52 4.49 31.73
CA PRO A 175 20.22 5.02 31.35
C PRO A 175 20.00 6.41 31.92
N ASN A 176 19.33 7.25 31.13
CA ASN A 176 18.76 8.50 31.63
C ASN A 176 17.23 8.32 31.71
N PHE A 177 16.68 8.38 32.91
CA PHE A 177 15.25 8.20 33.12
C PHE A 177 14.54 9.55 33.19
N THR A 178 13.48 9.68 32.38
CA THR A 178 12.55 10.81 32.43
C THR A 178 11.16 10.28 32.74
N ILE A 179 10.52 10.84 33.74
CA ILE A 179 9.13 10.49 34.09
C ILE A 179 8.22 11.54 33.46
N ASN A 180 7.44 11.11 32.48
CA ASN A 180 6.41 11.93 31.86
C ASN A 180 5.04 11.55 32.43
N LYS A 181 4.30 12.55 32.90
CA LYS A 181 2.91 12.37 33.32
C LYS A 181 2.02 12.68 32.13
N GLU A 182 1.31 11.67 31.63
CA GLU A 182 0.40 11.80 30.52
C GLU A 182 -1.03 11.45 30.94
N LEU A 183 -2.00 12.07 30.30
CA LEU A 183 -3.42 11.73 30.46
C LEU A 183 -3.83 10.82 29.31
N THR A 184 -4.66 9.84 29.61
CA THR A 184 -5.31 9.03 28.59
C THR A 184 -6.22 9.91 27.74
N SER A 185 -6.23 9.69 26.43
CA SER A 185 -7.13 10.36 25.51
C SER A 185 -8.18 9.37 24.97
N PRO A 186 -9.40 9.83 24.67
CA PRO A 186 -10.40 8.96 24.06
C PRO A 186 -9.92 8.48 22.67
N PRO A 187 -10.47 7.34 22.17
CA PRO A 187 -10.22 6.91 20.81
C PRO A 187 -10.56 8.02 19.80
N LYS A 188 -9.73 8.16 18.77
CA LYS A 188 -10.01 9.13 17.71
C LYS A 188 -11.31 8.77 16.98
N PRO A 189 -12.12 9.76 16.56
CA PRO A 189 -13.27 9.54 15.70
C PRO A 189 -12.89 8.75 14.44
N LEU A 190 -13.83 7.98 13.93
CA LEU A 190 -13.60 7.24 12.70
C LEU A 190 -13.62 8.21 11.50
N THR A 191 -12.65 8.05 10.61
CA THR A 191 -12.70 8.61 9.25
C THR A 191 -13.39 7.62 8.33
N GLU A 192 -13.85 8.05 7.14
CA GLU A 192 -14.40 7.14 6.14
C GLU A 192 -13.41 5.99 5.83
N GLY A 193 -12.11 6.29 5.70
CA GLY A 193 -11.08 5.29 5.46
C GLY A 193 -10.96 4.25 6.58
N THR A 194 -11.04 4.68 7.85
CA THR A 194 -11.00 3.77 9.00
C THR A 194 -12.28 2.98 9.15
N LEU A 195 -13.43 3.60 8.84
CA LEU A 195 -14.74 2.94 8.84
C LEU A 195 -14.80 1.84 7.75
N LEU A 196 -14.36 2.14 6.52
CA LEU A 196 -14.23 1.15 5.45
C LEU A 196 -13.40 -0.07 5.89
N GLY A 197 -12.27 0.16 6.57
CA GLY A 197 -11.44 -0.93 7.08
C GLY A 197 -12.14 -1.79 8.13
N LYS A 198 -12.95 -1.18 9.00
CA LYS A 198 -13.78 -1.91 9.98
C LYS A 198 -14.89 -2.70 9.28
N MET A 199 -15.58 -2.09 8.30
CA MET A 199 -16.61 -2.77 7.52
C MET A 199 -16.05 -4.01 6.80
N GLU A 200 -14.88 -3.88 6.14
CA GLU A 200 -14.19 -4.99 5.50
C GLU A 200 -13.87 -6.10 6.50
N LYS A 201 -13.26 -5.75 7.64
CA LYS A 201 -12.88 -6.69 8.70
C LYS A 201 -14.06 -7.48 9.27
N HIS A 202 -15.23 -6.86 9.36
CA HIS A 202 -16.44 -7.46 9.90
C HIS A 202 -17.42 -7.94 8.82
N SER A 203 -16.99 -8.03 7.57
CA SER A 203 -17.80 -8.48 6.42
C SER A 203 -19.09 -7.69 6.24
N LEU A 204 -19.10 -6.40 6.58
CA LEU A 204 -20.23 -5.51 6.41
C LEU A 204 -20.20 -4.88 5.00
N GLY A 205 -21.23 -5.13 4.22
CA GLY A 205 -21.33 -4.69 2.83
C GLY A 205 -20.29 -5.32 1.90
N THR A 206 -20.37 -4.99 0.63
CA THR A 206 -19.44 -5.42 -0.43
C THR A 206 -18.58 -4.24 -0.91
N PRO A 207 -17.53 -4.46 -1.72
CA PRO A 207 -16.78 -3.37 -2.35
C PRO A 207 -17.67 -2.37 -3.11
N ALA A 208 -18.78 -2.85 -3.67
CA ALA A 208 -19.73 -2.01 -4.41
C ALA A 208 -20.63 -1.17 -3.51
N THR A 209 -20.99 -1.66 -2.31
CA THR A 209 -22.05 -1.05 -1.48
C THR A 209 -21.52 -0.25 -0.28
N ARG A 210 -20.29 -0.50 0.19
CA ARG A 210 -19.73 0.17 1.38
C ARG A 210 -19.73 1.69 1.27
N ALA A 211 -19.37 2.22 0.08
CA ALA A 211 -19.34 3.67 -0.15
C ALA A 211 -20.72 4.32 -0.01
N GLU A 212 -21.77 3.67 -0.55
CA GLU A 212 -23.14 4.16 -0.45
C GLU A 212 -23.70 4.05 0.98
N ILE A 213 -23.32 2.99 1.71
CA ILE A 213 -23.70 2.83 3.12
C ILE A 213 -23.13 3.98 3.95
N ILE A 214 -21.84 4.31 3.75
CA ILE A 214 -21.19 5.40 4.49
C ILE A 214 -21.83 6.75 4.19
N GLU A 215 -22.21 6.97 2.93
CA GLU A 215 -22.86 8.24 2.53
C GLU A 215 -24.25 8.46 3.16
N LYS A 216 -24.91 7.39 3.59
CA LYS A 216 -26.21 7.45 4.23
C LYS A 216 -26.16 7.61 5.75
N LEU A 217 -24.97 7.55 6.36
CA LEU A 217 -24.74 7.76 7.80
C LEU A 217 -24.57 9.25 8.12
#